data_03947a97dda5e0c107597cc64d1ebaa1
#
_entry.id   03947a97dda5e0c107597cc64d1ebaa1
#
_cell.length_a   1.000
_cell.length_b   1.000
_cell.length_c   1.000
_cell.angle_alpha   90.00
_cell.angle_beta   90.00
_cell.angle_gamma   90.00
#
_symmetry.space_group_name_H-M   'P 1'
#
loop_
_entity.id
_entity.type
_entity.pdbx_description
1 polymer ?
#
loop_
_entity_poly.entity_id
_entity_poly.type
_entity_poly.pdbx_seq_one_letter_code
_entity_poly.pdbx_strand_id
1 'polypeptide(L)'
;MATHNPTVTEIRTRFLSYMKENGHAVIPSGSLVPENDPTTLFTGSGMQPMLPYLLGQPHPLGKRVADSQKCFRSQDIEEVGDNRHTTFFEMLGNWSFGDYFKEEEIVWMFNFFVKEYGLDLKNFYVSCFSGNESLGVPRDTFSAELWQNLFKEQGLQVGIGDAPEQDGIRTTDGVTDYIFYYSEKK
;
A
#
# COMPACT_ATOMS: atom_id res chain seq x y z
N MET A 1 -27.42 7.75 6.88
CA MET A 1 -26.58 8.94 6.75
C MET A 1 -26.08 8.95 5.30
N ALA A 2 -26.17 10.05 4.58
CA ALA A 2 -25.63 10.13 3.23
C ALA A 2 -24.12 9.91 3.30
N THR A 3 -23.62 8.89 2.63
CA THR A 3 -22.19 8.61 2.52
C THR A 3 -21.57 9.73 1.68
N HIS A 4 -20.95 10.69 2.34
CA HIS A 4 -20.18 11.71 1.66
C HIS A 4 -18.94 11.05 1.02
N ASN A 5 -18.86 11.04 -0.29
CA ASN A 5 -17.65 10.60 -0.98
C ASN A 5 -16.54 11.64 -0.74
N PRO A 6 -15.42 11.25 -0.14
CA PRO A 6 -14.36 12.20 0.17
C PRO A 6 -13.72 12.75 -1.11
N THR A 7 -13.38 14.02 -1.07
CA THR A 7 -12.58 14.65 -2.13
C THR A 7 -11.11 14.20 -2.06
N VAL A 8 -10.37 14.35 -3.16
CA VAL A 8 -8.92 14.07 -3.22
C VAL A 8 -8.15 14.83 -2.13
N THR A 9 -8.53 16.08 -1.87
CA THR A 9 -7.89 16.89 -0.82
C THR A 9 -8.16 16.33 0.58
N GLU A 10 -9.38 15.86 0.85
CA GLU A 10 -9.72 15.23 2.13
C GLU A 10 -8.95 13.92 2.32
N ILE A 11 -8.84 13.09 1.27
CA ILE A 11 -8.06 11.85 1.30
C ILE A 11 -6.61 12.14 1.68
N ARG A 12 -5.96 13.05 0.94
CA ARG A 12 -4.58 13.45 1.19
C ARG A 12 -4.38 13.98 2.61
N THR A 13 -5.24 14.89 3.04
CA THR A 13 -5.14 15.51 4.37
C THR A 13 -5.30 14.48 5.49
N ARG A 14 -6.27 13.58 5.38
CA ARG A 14 -6.48 12.53 6.38
C ARG A 14 -5.28 11.59 6.46
N PHE A 15 -4.77 11.13 5.31
CA PHE A 15 -3.60 10.26 5.30
C PHE A 15 -2.38 10.91 5.97
N LEU A 16 -2.04 12.12 5.57
CA LEU A 16 -0.88 12.82 6.12
C LEU A 16 -1.04 13.14 7.61
N SER A 17 -2.25 13.49 8.07
CA SER A 17 -2.55 13.70 9.49
C SER A 17 -2.41 12.39 10.27
N TYR A 18 -2.98 11.31 9.77
CA TYR A 18 -2.90 9.99 10.38
C TYR A 18 -1.44 9.51 10.52
N MET A 19 -0.64 9.65 9.47
CA MET A 19 0.78 9.29 9.52
C MET A 19 1.57 10.18 10.48
N LYS A 20 1.24 11.47 10.55
CA LYS A 20 1.84 12.38 11.54
C LYS A 20 1.53 11.95 12.98
N GLU A 21 0.32 11.53 13.27
CA GLU A 21 -0.09 11.01 14.58
C GLU A 21 0.66 9.72 14.95
N ASN A 22 1.04 8.93 13.93
CA ASN A 22 1.88 7.73 14.06
C ASN A 22 3.40 8.03 14.00
N GLY A 23 3.80 9.29 14.22
CA GLY A 23 5.19 9.69 14.40
C GLY A 23 5.98 9.95 13.12
N HIS A 24 5.32 10.10 11.97
CA HIS A 24 5.98 10.44 10.72
C HIS A 24 6.14 11.97 10.55
N ALA A 25 7.30 12.39 10.08
CA ALA A 25 7.49 13.74 9.59
C ALA A 25 6.84 13.88 8.22
N VAL A 26 5.89 14.81 8.09
CA VAL A 26 5.27 15.09 6.78
C VAL A 26 6.20 15.98 5.96
N ILE A 27 6.52 15.52 4.76
CA ILE A 27 7.41 16.21 3.83
C ILE A 27 6.66 16.66 2.56
N PRO A 28 7.12 17.69 1.86
CA PRO A 28 6.53 18.10 0.59
C PRO A 28 6.80 17.07 -0.51
N SER A 29 5.94 17.03 -1.52
CA SER A 29 6.19 16.28 -2.76
C SER A 29 7.53 16.69 -3.38
N GLY A 30 8.32 15.72 -3.79
CA GLY A 30 9.48 15.97 -4.64
C GLY A 30 9.09 16.51 -6.03
N SER A 31 10.09 16.94 -6.79
CA SER A 31 9.90 17.41 -8.17
C SER A 31 9.37 16.29 -9.07
N LEU A 32 8.49 16.64 -10.02
CA LEU A 32 8.12 15.73 -11.11
C LEU A 32 9.25 15.44 -12.08
N VAL A 33 10.18 16.39 -12.23
CA VAL A 33 11.40 16.18 -12.99
C VAL A 33 12.51 15.87 -11.98
N PRO A 34 13.02 14.64 -11.93
CA PRO A 34 14.02 14.25 -10.96
C PRO A 34 15.35 15.00 -11.23
N GLU A 35 15.92 15.59 -10.18
CA GLU A 35 17.13 16.42 -10.34
C GLU A 35 18.41 15.59 -10.46
N ASN A 36 18.42 14.37 -9.91
CA ASN A 36 19.62 13.53 -9.79
C ASN A 36 19.44 12.11 -10.33
N ASP A 37 18.46 11.89 -11.19
CA ASP A 37 18.21 10.59 -11.82
C ASP A 37 18.19 10.73 -13.35
N PRO A 38 19.32 10.46 -14.03
CA PRO A 38 19.39 10.54 -15.49
C PRO A 38 18.69 9.39 -16.20
N THR A 39 18.19 8.40 -15.48
CA THR A 39 17.55 7.21 -16.05
C THR A 39 16.07 7.39 -16.33
N THR A 40 15.45 8.38 -15.71
CA THR A 40 14.02 8.68 -15.88
C THR A 40 13.78 10.16 -16.18
N LEU A 41 12.78 10.42 -17.03
CA LEU A 41 12.38 11.80 -17.37
C LEU A 41 11.45 12.40 -16.30
N PHE A 42 10.64 11.55 -15.68
CA PHE A 42 9.66 11.98 -14.68
C PHE A 42 9.64 11.05 -13.48
N THR A 43 9.30 11.62 -12.32
CA THR A 43 9.05 10.86 -11.10
C THR A 43 7.80 10.01 -11.27
N GLY A 44 7.96 8.70 -11.35
CA GLY A 44 6.89 7.73 -11.58
C GLY A 44 6.39 7.03 -10.31
N SER A 45 7.04 7.28 -9.16
CA SER A 45 6.63 6.67 -7.87
C SER A 45 7.09 7.50 -6.68
N GLY A 46 6.41 7.33 -5.53
CA GLY A 46 6.81 7.94 -4.27
C GLY A 46 8.16 7.44 -3.74
N MET A 47 8.54 6.23 -4.10
CA MET A 47 9.82 5.65 -3.69
C MET A 47 11.03 6.34 -4.35
N GLN A 48 10.87 6.86 -5.55
CA GLN A 48 11.99 7.39 -6.34
C GLN A 48 12.75 8.52 -5.63
N PRO A 49 12.11 9.54 -5.04
CA PRO A 49 12.82 10.56 -4.24
C PRO A 49 13.41 10.01 -2.93
N MET A 50 12.89 8.88 -2.43
CA MET A 50 13.31 8.26 -1.17
C MET A 50 14.49 7.29 -1.33
N LEU A 51 14.89 6.97 -2.57
CA LEU A 51 15.92 5.96 -2.86
C LEU A 51 17.23 6.16 -2.08
N PRO A 52 17.82 7.35 -1.96
CA PRO A 52 19.06 7.52 -1.19
C PRO A 52 18.92 7.13 0.28
N TYR A 53 17.77 7.42 0.88
CA TYR A 53 17.49 7.12 2.30
C TYR A 53 17.18 5.63 2.52
N LEU A 54 16.52 5.00 1.57
CA LEU A 54 16.31 3.55 1.56
C LEU A 54 17.62 2.78 1.38
N LEU A 55 18.60 3.37 0.71
CA LEU A 55 19.95 2.83 0.56
C LEU A 55 20.89 3.16 1.74
N GLY A 56 20.36 3.77 2.81
CA GLY A 56 21.08 3.96 4.06
C GLY A 56 21.60 5.37 4.34
N GLN A 57 21.34 6.35 3.48
CA GLN A 57 21.62 7.74 3.85
C GLN A 57 20.64 8.20 4.94
N PRO A 58 21.11 8.91 5.97
CA PRO A 58 20.21 9.45 6.99
C PRO A 58 19.33 10.55 6.40
N HIS A 59 18.01 10.42 6.63
CA HIS A 59 17.08 11.48 6.26
C HIS A 59 17.12 12.62 7.32
N PRO A 60 17.14 13.91 6.93
CA PRO A 60 17.30 15.02 7.87
C PRO A 60 16.15 15.15 8.90
N LEU A 61 14.97 14.63 8.59
CA LEU A 61 13.80 14.66 9.49
C LEU A 61 13.58 13.36 10.27
N GLY A 62 14.53 12.43 10.23
CA GLY A 62 14.46 11.18 11.00
C GLY A 62 14.15 9.96 10.16
N LYS A 63 13.69 8.89 10.83
CA LYS A 63 13.54 7.57 10.23
C LYS A 63 12.14 7.29 9.69
N ARG A 64 11.16 8.14 9.99
CA ARG A 64 9.76 8.01 9.56
C ARG A 64 9.36 9.26 8.81
N VAL A 65 9.03 9.14 7.55
CA VAL A 65 8.48 10.26 6.77
C VAL A 65 7.22 9.82 6.03
N ALA A 66 6.34 10.79 5.75
CA ALA A 66 5.16 10.56 4.92
C ALA A 66 4.97 11.73 3.97
N ASP A 67 4.48 11.42 2.77
CA ASP A 67 4.22 12.41 1.75
C ASP A 67 3.01 12.06 0.87
N SER A 68 2.69 12.97 -0.02
CA SER A 68 1.82 12.75 -1.17
C SER A 68 2.61 13.14 -2.41
N GLN A 69 3.30 12.17 -3.00
CA GLN A 69 4.17 12.39 -4.15
C GLN A 69 3.37 12.50 -5.44
N LYS A 70 3.55 13.58 -6.16
CA LYS A 70 3.05 13.75 -7.53
C LYS A 70 3.85 12.87 -8.46
N CYS A 71 3.15 12.03 -9.24
CA CYS A 71 3.76 11.07 -10.15
C CYS A 71 3.21 11.23 -11.57
N PHE A 72 4.06 10.96 -12.55
CA PHE A 72 3.68 10.93 -13.95
C PHE A 72 4.25 9.68 -14.64
N ARG A 73 3.35 8.89 -15.24
CA ARG A 73 3.66 7.68 -16.00
C ARG A 73 3.13 7.81 -17.42
N SER A 74 3.95 8.33 -18.33
CA SER A 74 3.57 8.55 -19.72
C SER A 74 3.30 7.26 -20.48
N GLN A 75 3.93 6.15 -20.08
CA GLN A 75 3.74 4.83 -20.71
C GLN A 75 2.31 4.30 -20.52
N ASP A 76 1.61 4.72 -19.49
CA ASP A 76 0.25 4.25 -19.20
C ASP A 76 -0.83 4.93 -20.08
N ILE A 77 -0.42 5.84 -20.99
CA ILE A 77 -1.35 6.61 -21.82
C ILE A 77 -2.23 5.73 -22.72
N GLU A 78 -1.70 4.60 -23.18
CA GLU A 78 -2.45 3.67 -24.03
C GLU A 78 -3.57 2.93 -23.27
N GLU A 79 -3.46 2.86 -21.94
CA GLU A 79 -4.42 2.20 -21.05
C GLU A 79 -5.46 3.18 -20.47
N VAL A 80 -5.24 4.48 -20.64
CA VAL A 80 -6.18 5.53 -20.16
C VAL A 80 -7.50 5.44 -20.93
N GLY A 81 -8.58 5.30 -20.18
CA GLY A 81 -9.94 5.09 -20.71
C GLY A 81 -10.66 3.94 -20.02
N ASP A 82 -9.93 3.09 -19.32
CA ASP A 82 -10.48 2.18 -18.34
C ASP A 82 -10.82 2.91 -17.01
N ASN A 83 -11.24 2.18 -16.00
CA ASN A 83 -11.56 2.74 -14.68
C ASN A 83 -10.39 2.69 -13.68
N ARG A 84 -9.16 2.44 -14.12
CA ARG A 84 -7.99 2.20 -13.26
C ARG A 84 -6.78 3.04 -13.62
N HIS A 85 -6.50 3.24 -14.92
CA HIS A 85 -5.28 3.88 -15.37
C HIS A 85 -5.40 5.38 -15.56
N THR A 86 -4.38 6.09 -15.12
CA THR A 86 -4.20 7.53 -15.32
C THR A 86 -2.71 7.82 -15.43
N THR A 87 -2.33 8.77 -16.28
CA THR A 87 -0.93 9.14 -16.47
C THR A 87 -0.39 10.01 -15.34
N PHE A 88 -1.25 10.78 -14.69
CA PHE A 88 -0.90 11.67 -13.59
C PHE A 88 -1.71 11.33 -12.34
N PHE A 89 -1.03 11.15 -11.22
CA PHE A 89 -1.64 10.79 -9.94
C PHE A 89 -0.79 11.24 -8.76
N GLU A 90 -1.37 11.18 -7.57
CA GLU A 90 -0.66 11.33 -6.31
C GLU A 90 -0.49 9.96 -5.65
N MET A 91 0.73 9.65 -5.24
CA MET A 91 1.04 8.46 -4.46
C MET A 91 1.20 8.86 -2.99
N LEU A 92 0.26 8.40 -2.15
CA LEU A 92 0.35 8.55 -0.71
C LEU A 92 1.39 7.55 -0.20
N GLY A 93 2.43 8.04 0.45
CA GLY A 93 3.56 7.24 0.88
C GLY A 93 3.90 7.45 2.35
N ASN A 94 4.26 6.37 3.03
CA ASN A 94 4.91 6.39 4.32
C ASN A 94 6.17 5.51 4.26
N TRP A 95 7.26 6.01 4.83
CA TRP A 95 8.59 5.46 4.63
C TRP A 95 9.26 5.20 5.97
N SER A 96 9.80 3.97 6.11
CA SER A 96 10.60 3.55 7.26
C SER A 96 12.06 3.38 6.85
N PHE A 97 12.94 4.16 7.42
CA PHE A 97 14.38 4.06 7.19
C PHE A 97 15.04 3.23 8.30
N GLY A 98 14.72 1.93 8.32
CA GLY A 98 15.23 0.99 9.33
C GLY A 98 14.66 1.24 10.72
N ASP A 99 13.35 1.50 10.84
CA ASP A 99 12.67 1.75 12.09
C ASP A 99 11.53 0.73 12.33
N TYR A 100 10.41 0.85 11.62
CA TYR A 100 9.32 -0.12 11.67
C TYR A 100 9.29 -1.01 10.43
N PHE A 101 8.51 -2.09 10.49
CA PHE A 101 8.33 -3.00 9.37
C PHE A 101 6.86 -3.47 9.25
N LYS A 102 6.63 -4.73 8.90
CA LYS A 102 5.31 -5.27 8.54
C LYS A 102 4.26 -5.14 9.64
N GLU A 103 4.63 -5.37 10.88
CA GLU A 103 3.69 -5.44 12.00
C GLU A 103 2.98 -4.09 12.19
N GLU A 104 3.74 -3.04 12.34
CA GLU A 104 3.20 -1.69 12.53
C GLU A 104 2.48 -1.21 11.28
N GLU A 105 3.06 -1.43 10.10
CA GLU A 105 2.50 -0.99 8.83
C GLU A 105 1.13 -1.61 8.56
N ILE A 106 0.99 -2.92 8.74
CA ILE A 106 -0.28 -3.62 8.54
C ILE A 106 -1.35 -3.07 9.48
N VAL A 107 -1.02 -2.87 10.76
CA VAL A 107 -1.95 -2.34 11.75
C VAL A 107 -2.35 -0.90 11.40
N TRP A 108 -1.41 -0.05 10.99
CA TRP A 108 -1.71 1.32 10.59
C TRP A 108 -2.59 1.37 9.34
N MET A 109 -2.26 0.60 8.31
CA MET A 109 -3.06 0.58 7.08
C MET A 109 -4.46 0.02 7.33
N PHE A 110 -4.59 -1.05 8.11
CA PHE A 110 -5.89 -1.56 8.50
C PHE A 110 -6.72 -0.49 9.22
N ASN A 111 -6.16 0.15 10.24
CA ASN A 111 -6.86 1.19 10.99
C ASN A 111 -7.22 2.39 10.10
N PHE A 112 -6.31 2.81 9.23
CA PHE A 112 -6.58 3.90 8.30
C PHE A 112 -7.76 3.58 7.37
N PHE A 113 -7.76 2.44 6.71
CA PHE A 113 -8.84 2.09 5.79
C PHE A 113 -10.16 1.79 6.50
N VAL A 114 -10.13 1.08 7.61
CA VAL A 114 -11.34 0.60 8.28
C VAL A 114 -11.89 1.63 9.26
N LYS A 115 -11.04 2.22 10.12
CA LYS A 115 -11.50 3.14 11.18
C LYS A 115 -11.56 4.58 10.71
N GLU A 116 -10.52 5.07 10.00
CA GLU A 116 -10.48 6.46 9.55
C GLU A 116 -11.34 6.69 8.29
N TYR A 117 -11.30 5.74 7.36
CA TYR A 117 -12.04 5.81 6.10
C TYR A 117 -13.41 5.16 6.16
N GLY A 118 -13.63 4.18 7.05
CA GLY A 118 -14.87 3.44 7.17
C GLY A 118 -15.15 2.51 5.98
N LEU A 119 -14.12 1.96 5.37
CA LEU A 119 -14.30 0.97 4.31
C LEU A 119 -14.95 -0.29 4.86
N ASP A 120 -15.93 -0.83 4.13
CA ASP A 120 -16.54 -2.11 4.47
C ASP A 120 -15.52 -3.24 4.26
N LEU A 121 -15.21 -3.96 5.32
CA LEU A 121 -14.29 -5.09 5.31
C LEU A 121 -14.65 -6.16 4.29
N LYS A 122 -15.93 -6.30 3.94
CA LYS A 122 -16.39 -7.25 2.92
C LYS A 122 -15.91 -6.92 1.50
N ASN A 123 -15.43 -5.70 1.30
CA ASN A 123 -14.85 -5.24 0.04
C ASN A 123 -13.32 -5.11 0.10
N PHE A 124 -12.70 -5.60 1.19
CA PHE A 124 -11.27 -5.45 1.43
C PHE A 124 -10.55 -6.78 1.24
N TYR A 125 -9.69 -6.87 0.24
CA TYR A 125 -8.94 -8.06 -0.09
C TYR A 125 -7.44 -7.81 0.08
N VAL A 126 -6.73 -8.82 0.56
CA VAL A 126 -5.30 -8.75 0.86
C VAL A 126 -4.55 -9.80 0.07
N SER A 127 -3.45 -9.43 -0.56
CA SER A 127 -2.50 -10.37 -1.14
C SER A 127 -1.19 -10.38 -0.36
N CYS A 128 -0.70 -11.58 -0.07
CA CYS A 128 0.57 -11.81 0.60
C CYS A 128 1.52 -12.58 -0.34
N PHE A 129 2.82 -12.45 -0.11
CA PHE A 129 3.82 -13.14 -0.92
C PHE A 129 3.77 -14.66 -0.71
N SER A 130 3.67 -15.41 -1.80
CA SER A 130 3.56 -16.89 -1.76
C SER A 130 4.88 -17.62 -1.50
N GLY A 131 5.98 -16.89 -1.43
CA GLY A 131 7.32 -17.46 -1.39
C GLY A 131 7.93 -17.66 -2.77
N ASN A 132 9.23 -17.94 -2.81
CA ASN A 132 9.97 -18.31 -4.00
C ASN A 132 11.00 -19.39 -3.63
N GLU A 133 10.66 -20.65 -3.92
CA GLU A 133 11.51 -21.80 -3.57
C GLU A 133 12.89 -21.73 -4.26
N SER A 134 12.96 -21.24 -5.50
CA SER A 134 14.22 -21.16 -6.24
C SER A 134 15.21 -20.15 -5.63
N LEU A 135 14.71 -19.17 -4.88
CA LEU A 135 15.51 -18.18 -4.17
C LEU A 135 15.62 -18.49 -2.66
N GLY A 136 15.01 -19.57 -2.19
CA GLY A 136 14.98 -19.93 -0.77
C GLY A 136 14.20 -18.93 0.10
N VAL A 137 13.26 -18.17 -0.49
CA VAL A 137 12.44 -17.19 0.21
C VAL A 137 11.12 -17.83 0.63
N PRO A 138 10.82 -17.92 1.94
CA PRO A 138 9.60 -18.55 2.41
C PRO A 138 8.35 -17.72 2.12
N ARG A 139 7.19 -18.37 2.18
CA ARG A 139 5.86 -17.75 2.14
C ARG A 139 5.69 -16.77 3.32
N ASP A 140 5.05 -15.62 3.09
CA ASP A 140 4.79 -14.61 4.12
C ASP A 140 3.56 -14.95 4.95
N THR A 141 3.69 -15.96 5.80
CA THR A 141 2.61 -16.40 6.70
C THR A 141 2.34 -15.38 7.79
N PHE A 142 3.36 -14.67 8.26
CA PHE A 142 3.22 -13.64 9.29
C PHE A 142 2.22 -12.55 8.88
N SER A 143 2.38 -11.98 7.70
CA SER A 143 1.46 -10.94 7.20
C SER A 143 0.04 -11.48 7.04
N ALA A 144 -0.11 -12.69 6.50
CA ALA A 144 -1.42 -13.30 6.29
C ALA A 144 -2.16 -13.55 7.61
N GLU A 145 -1.47 -14.08 8.62
CA GLU A 145 -2.04 -14.34 9.95
C GLU A 145 -2.39 -13.03 10.68
N LEU A 146 -1.55 -12.01 10.58
CA LEU A 146 -1.81 -10.71 11.19
C LEU A 146 -3.07 -10.06 10.59
N TRP A 147 -3.21 -10.05 9.25
CA TRP A 147 -4.41 -9.58 8.59
C TRP A 147 -5.65 -10.38 9.02
N GLN A 148 -5.56 -11.71 9.09
CA GLN A 148 -6.67 -12.57 9.52
C GLN A 148 -7.14 -12.23 10.95
N ASN A 149 -6.18 -11.99 11.87
CA ASN A 149 -6.49 -11.59 13.23
C ASN A 149 -7.20 -10.24 13.29
N LEU A 150 -6.75 -9.26 12.51
CA LEU A 150 -7.39 -7.93 12.44
C LEU A 150 -8.83 -8.00 11.90
N PHE A 151 -9.10 -8.82 10.89
CA PHE A 151 -10.46 -9.07 10.41
C PHE A 151 -11.33 -9.72 11.50
N LYS A 152 -10.79 -10.73 12.17
CA LYS A 152 -11.47 -11.44 13.26
C LYS A 152 -11.82 -10.50 14.43
N GLU A 153 -10.94 -9.58 14.80
CA GLU A 153 -11.21 -8.56 15.83
C GLU A 153 -12.40 -7.66 15.48
N GLN A 154 -12.67 -7.46 14.20
CA GLN A 154 -13.86 -6.73 13.73
C GLN A 154 -15.09 -7.64 13.53
N GLY A 155 -15.02 -8.89 13.95
CA GLY A 155 -16.13 -9.84 13.87
C GLY A 155 -16.29 -10.52 12.51
N LEU A 156 -15.35 -10.37 11.59
CA LEU A 156 -15.36 -11.03 10.28
C LEU A 156 -14.39 -12.22 10.25
N GLN A 157 -14.95 -13.44 10.16
CA GLN A 157 -14.13 -14.64 9.93
C GLN A 157 -13.76 -14.72 8.46
N VAL A 158 -12.46 -14.82 8.18
CA VAL A 158 -11.92 -14.87 6.82
C VAL A 158 -10.96 -16.04 6.64
N GLY A 159 -11.00 -16.67 5.45
CA GLY A 159 -10.04 -17.68 5.04
C GLY A 159 -8.75 -17.07 4.48
N ILE A 160 -7.69 -17.89 4.46
CA ILE A 160 -6.44 -17.62 3.78
C ILE A 160 -6.28 -18.69 2.70
N GLY A 161 -6.24 -18.29 1.44
CA GLY A 161 -6.14 -19.20 0.30
C GLY A 161 -4.98 -18.87 -0.63
N ASP A 162 -4.78 -19.70 -1.64
CA ASP A 162 -3.93 -19.36 -2.78
C ASP A 162 -4.74 -18.50 -3.76
N ALA A 163 -4.06 -17.54 -4.42
CA ALA A 163 -4.71 -16.66 -5.37
C ALA A 163 -5.48 -17.46 -6.44
N PRO A 164 -6.72 -17.11 -6.74
CA PRO A 164 -7.49 -17.83 -7.75
C PRO A 164 -6.82 -17.70 -9.12
N GLU A 165 -6.79 -18.80 -9.87
CA GLU A 165 -6.28 -18.80 -11.25
C GLU A 165 -7.16 -18.02 -12.24
N GLN A 166 -8.41 -17.76 -11.84
CA GLN A 166 -9.42 -16.99 -12.58
C GLN A 166 -10.19 -16.13 -11.59
N ASP A 167 -10.74 -15.02 -12.06
CA ASP A 167 -11.53 -14.06 -11.28
C ASP A 167 -12.65 -14.76 -10.48
N GLY A 168 -12.42 -14.99 -9.21
CA GLY A 168 -13.42 -15.59 -8.33
C GLY A 168 -12.97 -15.63 -6.89
N ILE A 169 -13.87 -15.17 -6.00
CA ILE A 169 -13.72 -15.33 -4.56
C ILE A 169 -13.86 -16.82 -4.25
N ARG A 170 -12.85 -17.40 -3.60
CA ARG A 170 -12.92 -18.79 -3.12
C ARG A 170 -13.56 -18.84 -1.75
N THR A 171 -14.18 -19.99 -1.47
CA THR A 171 -14.68 -20.34 -0.15
C THR A 171 -14.04 -21.65 0.25
N THR A 172 -13.22 -21.62 1.28
CA THR A 172 -12.57 -22.79 1.85
C THR A 172 -13.28 -23.14 3.16
N ASP A 173 -13.77 -24.38 3.29
CA ASP A 173 -14.51 -24.87 4.46
C ASP A 173 -15.71 -23.98 4.88
N GLY A 174 -16.40 -23.39 3.90
CA GLY A 174 -17.55 -22.52 4.14
C GLY A 174 -17.19 -21.10 4.59
N VAL A 175 -15.90 -20.74 4.62
CA VAL A 175 -15.40 -19.42 4.93
C VAL A 175 -14.84 -18.77 3.66
N THR A 176 -15.27 -17.55 3.39
CA THR A 176 -14.77 -16.79 2.23
C THR A 176 -13.33 -16.38 2.42
N ASP A 177 -12.48 -16.64 1.43
CA ASP A 177 -11.10 -16.21 1.43
C ASP A 177 -11.01 -14.73 1.04
N TYR A 178 -10.48 -13.93 1.95
CA TYR A 178 -10.20 -12.50 1.73
C TYR A 178 -8.69 -12.21 1.70
N ILE A 179 -7.89 -13.19 2.08
CA ILE A 179 -6.43 -13.10 2.13
C ILE A 179 -5.88 -14.17 1.21
N PHE A 180 -5.03 -13.77 0.27
CA PHE A 180 -4.51 -14.66 -0.76
C PHE A 180 -2.99 -14.64 -0.82
N TYR A 181 -2.39 -15.80 -1.03
CA TYR A 181 -1.00 -15.86 -1.43
C TYR A 181 -0.88 -15.68 -2.94
N TYR A 182 -0.15 -14.65 -3.32
CA TYR A 182 0.07 -14.30 -4.72
C TYR A 182 1.50 -14.67 -5.15
N SER A 183 1.62 -15.39 -6.28
CA SER A 183 2.88 -15.63 -6.97
C SER A 183 2.79 -15.01 -8.37
N GLU A 184 3.82 -14.32 -8.80
CA GLU A 184 3.92 -13.93 -10.20
C GLU A 184 3.91 -15.18 -11.06
N LYS A 185 2.99 -15.25 -12.04
CA LYS A 185 3.07 -16.28 -13.08
C LYS A 185 4.33 -16.02 -13.90
N LYS A 186 5.18 -17.02 -13.99
CA LYS A 186 6.31 -17.02 -14.91
C LYS A 186 5.84 -17.10 -16.36
#